data_caf961c563c78bcc094cab1c8905db4b
#
_entry.id   caf961c563c78bcc094cab1c8905db4b
#
_cell.length_a   1.000
_cell.length_b   1.000
_cell.length_c   1.000
_cell.angle_alpha   90.00
_cell.angle_beta   90.00
_cell.angle_gamma   90.00
#
_symmetry.space_group_name_H-M   'P 1'
#
loop_
_entity.id
_entity.type
_entity.pdbx_description
1 polymer ?
#
loop_
_entity_poly.entity_id
_entity_poly.type
_entity_poly.pdbx_seq_one_letter_code
_entity_poly.pdbx_strand_id
1 'polypeptide(L)'
;MQMVEENRIPHALLFCGPRGCGKMATALAFASYLMGERDEANLAPGESLSDELRRAKAMLKKWEHPDLHFTYPTIKTSDMPSDHKPVSDDFATQWREMLAKGPYFQIDEWMRRIGKTDTDLNKQAIITAEEADDISHKLNFKSVMGGYKVSLIWLPERMNLPSANKILKLLEEPPSKTFFIMVSEEPELLLETIRSRTQRIDFKKIDDESLEQALIERRALEPNMAH
;
A
#
# COMPACT_ATOMS: atom_id res chain seq x y z
N MET A 1 -16.94 5.24 0.47
CA MET A 1 -17.71 4.66 -0.61
C MET A 1 -18.44 5.71 -1.43
N GLN A 2 -19.10 6.69 -0.84
CA GLN A 2 -19.81 7.77 -1.54
C GLN A 2 -18.99 8.48 -2.64
N MET A 3 -17.71 8.79 -2.41
CA MET A 3 -16.81 9.41 -3.40
C MET A 3 -16.60 8.55 -4.66
N VAL A 4 -16.69 7.23 -4.53
CA VAL A 4 -16.51 6.29 -5.66
C VAL A 4 -17.75 6.26 -6.52
N GLU A 5 -18.93 6.24 -5.88
CA GLU A 5 -20.24 6.25 -6.55
C GLU A 5 -20.47 7.54 -7.32
N GLU A 6 -20.01 8.68 -6.77
CA GLU A 6 -20.09 9.99 -7.41
C GLU A 6 -19.03 10.26 -8.48
N ASN A 7 -18.15 9.28 -8.75
CA ASN A 7 -17.01 9.41 -9.69
C ASN A 7 -16.08 10.58 -9.38
N ARG A 8 -15.95 10.96 -8.07
CA ARG A 8 -15.15 12.07 -7.55
C ARG A 8 -13.98 11.60 -6.69
N ILE A 9 -13.40 10.44 -7.03
CA ILE A 9 -12.26 9.91 -6.28
C ILE A 9 -11.04 10.78 -6.61
N PRO A 10 -10.38 11.39 -5.60
CA PRO A 10 -9.10 12.04 -5.81
C PRO A 10 -8.10 11.00 -6.30
N HIS A 11 -7.30 11.35 -7.31
CA HIS A 11 -6.29 10.45 -7.86
C HIS A 11 -5.19 10.07 -6.87
N ALA A 12 -5.05 10.81 -5.77
CA ALA A 12 -4.05 10.55 -4.73
C ALA A 12 -4.64 10.74 -3.32
N LEU A 13 -4.57 9.68 -2.53
CA LEU A 13 -5.01 9.64 -1.12
C LEU A 13 -3.80 9.48 -0.21
N LEU A 14 -3.79 10.22 0.91
CA LEU A 14 -2.78 10.12 1.95
C LEU A 14 -3.44 9.73 3.27
N PHE A 15 -3.27 8.46 3.67
CA PHE A 15 -3.77 7.92 4.92
C PHE A 15 -2.77 8.20 6.04
N CYS A 16 -3.16 9.04 6.99
CA CYS A 16 -2.32 9.50 8.09
C CYS A 16 -2.83 8.98 9.42
N GLY A 17 -1.93 8.75 10.37
CA GLY A 17 -2.30 8.39 11.73
C GLY A 17 -1.30 7.47 12.42
N PRO A 18 -1.51 7.16 13.71
CA PRO A 18 -0.60 6.34 14.48
C PRO A 18 -0.53 4.90 13.96
N ARG A 19 0.45 4.14 14.44
CA ARG A 19 0.60 2.72 14.13
C ARG A 19 -0.62 1.94 14.63
N GLY A 20 -0.98 0.88 13.91
CA GLY A 20 -2.06 -0.03 14.33
C GLY A 20 -3.50 0.46 14.13
N CYS A 21 -3.73 1.69 13.68
CA CYS A 21 -5.08 2.25 13.51
C CYS A 21 -5.83 1.81 12.23
N GLY A 22 -5.31 0.83 11.48
CA GLY A 22 -6.01 0.24 10.33
C GLY A 22 -5.74 0.90 8.97
N LYS A 23 -4.80 1.85 8.85
CA LYS A 23 -4.47 2.53 7.58
C LYS A 23 -4.18 1.56 6.45
N MET A 24 -3.26 0.60 6.67
CA MET A 24 -2.88 -0.38 5.66
C MET A 24 -4.05 -1.30 5.30
N ALA A 25 -4.82 -1.78 6.29
CA ALA A 25 -6.01 -2.59 6.06
C ALA A 25 -7.03 -1.86 5.16
N THR A 26 -7.28 -0.59 5.45
CA THR A 26 -8.18 0.26 4.64
C THR A 26 -7.63 0.52 3.25
N ALA A 27 -6.30 0.76 3.12
CA ALA A 27 -5.65 0.98 1.83
C ALA A 27 -5.77 -0.25 0.92
N LEU A 28 -5.52 -1.44 1.47
CA LEU A 28 -5.65 -2.72 0.75
C LEU A 28 -7.11 -3.01 0.35
N ALA A 29 -8.06 -2.79 1.26
CA ALA A 29 -9.49 -2.95 0.97
C ALA A 29 -9.95 -1.96 -0.10
N PHE A 30 -9.49 -0.71 -0.03
CA PHE A 30 -9.85 0.30 -1.03
C PHE A 30 -9.24 -0.01 -2.40
N ALA A 31 -7.98 -0.46 -2.44
CA ALA A 31 -7.35 -0.92 -3.68
C ALA A 31 -8.13 -2.10 -4.31
N SER A 32 -8.48 -3.12 -3.51
CA SER A 32 -9.29 -4.25 -3.96
C SER A 32 -10.66 -3.82 -4.50
N TYR A 33 -11.30 -2.88 -3.82
CA TYR A 33 -12.59 -2.33 -4.25
C TYR A 33 -12.48 -1.62 -5.61
N LEU A 34 -11.46 -0.78 -5.81
CA LEU A 34 -11.23 -0.09 -7.08
C LEU A 34 -10.91 -1.06 -8.24
N MET A 35 -10.31 -2.20 -7.94
CA MET A 35 -9.78 -3.13 -8.93
C MET A 35 -10.68 -4.35 -9.20
N GLY A 36 -11.89 -4.37 -8.70
CA GLY A 36 -12.81 -5.45 -9.05
C GLY A 36 -13.96 -5.73 -8.09
N GLU A 37 -13.84 -5.43 -6.80
CA GLU A 37 -14.97 -5.69 -5.87
C GLU A 37 -16.16 -4.76 -6.12
N ARG A 38 -15.91 -3.57 -6.68
CA ARG A 38 -16.95 -2.63 -7.08
C ARG A 38 -17.86 -3.21 -8.16
N ASP A 39 -17.27 -3.86 -9.15
CA ASP A 39 -18.03 -4.40 -10.29
C ASP A 39 -18.87 -5.60 -9.85
N GLU A 40 -18.37 -6.38 -8.89
CA GLU A 40 -19.16 -7.45 -8.26
C GLU A 40 -20.35 -6.92 -7.45
N ALA A 41 -20.13 -5.85 -6.67
CA ALA A 41 -21.19 -5.23 -5.87
C ALA A 41 -22.33 -4.63 -6.73
N ASN A 42 -22.06 -4.33 -8.00
CA ASN A 42 -23.00 -3.75 -8.95
C ASN A 42 -23.64 -4.79 -9.89
N LEU A 43 -23.38 -6.10 -9.71
CA LEU A 43 -24.00 -7.15 -10.51
C LEU A 43 -25.51 -7.23 -10.20
N ALA A 44 -26.29 -7.38 -11.24
CA ALA A 44 -27.73 -7.64 -11.09
C ALA A 44 -27.99 -9.04 -10.50
N PRO A 45 -29.13 -9.25 -9.81
CA PRO A 45 -29.51 -10.57 -9.31
C PRO A 45 -29.54 -11.62 -10.44
N GLY A 46 -28.67 -12.64 -10.34
CA GLY A 46 -28.50 -13.70 -11.32
C GLY A 46 -27.38 -13.49 -12.35
N GLU A 47 -26.74 -12.36 -12.38
CA GLU A 47 -25.50 -12.17 -13.14
C GLU A 47 -24.30 -12.85 -12.45
N SER A 48 -23.43 -13.45 -13.28
CA SER A 48 -22.17 -14.03 -12.81
C SER A 48 -21.00 -13.14 -13.19
N LEU A 49 -19.98 -13.13 -12.34
CA LEU A 49 -18.69 -12.48 -12.64
C LEU A 49 -18.14 -12.98 -13.98
N SER A 50 -17.63 -12.06 -14.80
CA SER A 50 -16.85 -12.42 -15.99
C SER A 50 -15.61 -13.23 -15.61
N ASP A 51 -15.07 -14.02 -16.53
CA ASP A 51 -13.85 -14.79 -16.28
C ASP A 51 -12.66 -13.89 -16.00
N GLU A 52 -12.61 -12.73 -16.63
CA GLU A 52 -11.57 -11.70 -16.39
C GLU A 52 -11.65 -11.17 -14.95
N LEU A 53 -12.84 -10.84 -14.47
CA LEU A 53 -13.02 -10.33 -13.11
C LEU A 53 -12.74 -11.42 -12.05
N ARG A 54 -13.10 -12.68 -12.34
CA ARG A 54 -12.74 -13.82 -11.48
C ARG A 54 -11.22 -13.99 -11.36
N ARG A 55 -10.48 -13.85 -12.49
CA ARG A 55 -9.01 -13.90 -12.50
C ARG A 55 -8.41 -12.73 -11.73
N ALA A 56 -8.88 -11.50 -11.97
CA ALA A 56 -8.44 -10.31 -11.26
C ALA A 56 -8.61 -10.48 -9.74
N LYS A 57 -9.75 -10.96 -9.28
CA LYS A 57 -10.01 -11.25 -7.85
C LYS A 57 -9.08 -12.32 -7.28
N ALA A 58 -8.82 -13.39 -8.02
CA ALA A 58 -7.89 -14.43 -7.59
C ALA A 58 -6.47 -13.90 -7.42
N MET A 59 -6.03 -13.00 -8.31
CA MET A 59 -4.74 -12.31 -8.22
C MET A 59 -4.70 -11.31 -7.05
N LEU A 60 -5.77 -10.55 -6.83
CA LEU A 60 -5.88 -9.61 -5.70
C LEU A 60 -5.79 -10.32 -4.35
N LYS A 61 -6.42 -11.50 -4.20
CA LYS A 61 -6.33 -12.30 -2.97
C LYS A 61 -4.90 -12.71 -2.61
N LYS A 62 -4.01 -12.78 -3.61
CA LYS A 62 -2.58 -13.10 -3.44
C LYS A 62 -1.68 -11.87 -3.51
N TRP A 63 -2.26 -10.68 -3.72
CA TRP A 63 -1.52 -9.43 -3.95
C TRP A 63 -0.60 -9.50 -5.18
N GLU A 64 -1.05 -10.23 -6.23
CA GLU A 64 -0.30 -10.48 -7.48
C GLU A 64 -0.96 -9.82 -8.70
N HIS A 65 -1.90 -8.92 -8.50
CA HIS A 65 -2.58 -8.24 -9.60
C HIS A 65 -1.58 -7.37 -10.38
N PRO A 66 -1.46 -7.49 -11.72
CA PRO A 66 -0.43 -6.81 -12.50
C PRO A 66 -0.55 -5.28 -12.50
N ASP A 67 -1.74 -4.74 -12.22
CA ASP A 67 -2.00 -3.31 -12.16
C ASP A 67 -2.00 -2.77 -10.70
N LEU A 68 -1.63 -3.60 -9.70
CA LEU A 68 -1.42 -3.20 -8.31
C LEU A 68 0.07 -3.19 -7.99
N HIS A 69 0.62 -2.00 -7.83
CA HIS A 69 2.03 -1.80 -7.56
C HIS A 69 2.24 -1.38 -6.11
N PHE A 70 3.09 -2.10 -5.42
CA PHE A 70 3.49 -1.80 -4.06
C PHE A 70 4.86 -1.12 -4.05
N THR A 71 4.97 -0.06 -3.25
CA THR A 71 6.21 0.63 -2.97
C THR A 71 6.41 0.70 -1.48
N TYR A 72 7.58 0.30 -1.03
CA TYR A 72 7.93 0.28 0.38
C TYR A 72 9.42 0.51 0.57
N PRO A 73 9.86 0.93 1.77
CA PRO A 73 11.27 1.14 2.04
C PRO A 73 12.07 -0.14 1.89
N THR A 74 13.20 -0.05 1.19
CA THR A 74 14.11 -1.16 0.93
C THR A 74 15.51 -0.87 1.47
N ILE A 75 16.33 -1.90 1.57
CA ILE A 75 17.75 -1.82 1.87
C ILE A 75 18.53 -2.61 0.84
N LYS A 76 19.77 -2.24 0.62
CA LYS A 76 20.72 -3.10 -0.08
C LYS A 76 21.19 -4.18 0.88
N THR A 77 20.83 -5.43 0.62
CA THR A 77 21.24 -6.57 1.44
C THR A 77 22.66 -7.01 1.09
N SER A 78 23.31 -7.73 2.00
CA SER A 78 24.71 -8.15 1.87
C SER A 78 24.95 -9.16 0.73
N ASP A 79 23.90 -9.83 0.27
CA ASP A 79 23.93 -10.79 -0.85
C ASP A 79 23.67 -10.15 -2.22
N MET A 80 23.29 -8.88 -2.28
CA MET A 80 23.09 -8.16 -3.54
C MET A 80 24.42 -7.71 -4.17
N PRO A 81 24.52 -7.72 -5.52
CA PRO A 81 25.68 -7.20 -6.24
C PRO A 81 26.02 -5.76 -5.86
N SER A 82 27.31 -5.39 -5.94
CA SER A 82 27.79 -4.07 -5.48
C SER A 82 27.17 -2.89 -6.23
N ASP A 83 26.83 -3.06 -7.48
CA ASP A 83 26.22 -2.07 -8.39
C ASP A 83 24.67 -2.11 -8.37
N HIS A 84 24.06 -3.13 -7.76
CA HIS A 84 22.59 -3.25 -7.67
C HIS A 84 22.00 -2.18 -6.76
N LYS A 85 20.95 -1.55 -7.24
CA LYS A 85 20.16 -0.56 -6.51
C LYS A 85 18.79 -1.18 -6.19
N PRO A 86 18.52 -1.47 -4.91
CA PRO A 86 17.32 -2.21 -4.53
C PRO A 86 16.04 -1.42 -4.80
N VAL A 87 15.07 -2.15 -5.33
CA VAL A 87 13.69 -1.69 -5.54
C VAL A 87 12.71 -2.63 -4.84
N SER A 88 11.45 -2.22 -4.74
CA SER A 88 10.41 -3.01 -4.07
C SER A 88 10.24 -4.39 -4.69
N ASP A 89 10.38 -4.53 -6.00
CA ASP A 89 10.24 -5.81 -6.69
C ASP A 89 11.27 -6.87 -6.26
N ASP A 90 12.46 -6.48 -5.80
CA ASP A 90 13.46 -7.40 -5.26
C ASP A 90 12.95 -8.18 -4.04
N PHE A 91 11.97 -7.63 -3.35
CA PHE A 91 11.40 -8.18 -2.12
C PHE A 91 9.90 -8.53 -2.24
N ALA A 92 9.38 -8.63 -3.46
CA ALA A 92 7.96 -8.84 -3.71
C ALA A 92 7.40 -10.12 -3.04
N THR A 93 8.20 -11.19 -2.98
CA THR A 93 7.81 -12.44 -2.30
C THR A 93 7.64 -12.21 -0.80
N GLN A 94 8.64 -11.60 -0.14
CA GLN A 94 8.62 -11.30 1.28
C GLN A 94 7.48 -10.36 1.65
N TRP A 95 7.18 -9.38 0.77
CA TRP A 95 6.07 -8.47 0.93
C TRP A 95 4.72 -9.18 0.91
N ARG A 96 4.48 -10.03 -0.10
CA ARG A 96 3.25 -10.82 -0.21
C ARG A 96 3.06 -11.77 0.96
N GLU A 97 4.12 -12.43 1.41
CA GLU A 97 4.09 -13.28 2.60
C GLU A 97 3.75 -12.50 3.87
N MET A 98 4.20 -11.25 3.99
CA MET A 98 3.86 -10.39 5.11
C MET A 98 2.38 -9.98 5.05
N LEU A 99 1.89 -9.56 3.89
CA LEU A 99 0.48 -9.23 3.67
C LEU A 99 -0.45 -10.44 3.91
N ALA A 100 -0.01 -11.65 3.57
CA ALA A 100 -0.77 -12.88 3.82
C ALA A 100 -0.96 -13.19 5.31
N LYS A 101 -0.06 -12.73 6.19
CA LYS A 101 -0.21 -12.82 7.65
C LYS A 101 -1.18 -11.78 8.21
N GLY A 102 -1.39 -10.71 7.49
CA GLY A 102 -2.29 -9.62 7.85
C GLY A 102 -1.71 -8.23 7.57
N PRO A 103 -2.57 -7.19 7.61
CA PRO A 103 -2.17 -5.81 7.28
C PRO A 103 -1.55 -5.04 8.46
N TYR A 104 -1.32 -5.69 9.60
CA TYR A 104 -0.82 -5.07 10.83
C TYR A 104 0.62 -5.49 11.08
N PHE A 105 1.55 -4.77 10.49
CA PHE A 105 2.99 -4.97 10.63
C PHE A 105 3.72 -3.62 10.77
N GLN A 106 4.97 -3.68 11.20
CA GLN A 106 5.80 -2.50 11.45
C GLN A 106 7.09 -2.58 10.64
N ILE A 107 7.78 -1.44 10.53
CA ILE A 107 9.05 -1.35 9.80
C ILE A 107 10.11 -2.31 10.37
N ASP A 108 10.13 -2.53 11.69
CA ASP A 108 11.10 -3.44 12.31
C ASP A 108 10.85 -4.91 11.93
N GLU A 109 9.57 -5.31 11.79
CA GLU A 109 9.21 -6.64 11.30
C GLU A 109 9.61 -6.80 9.83
N TRP A 110 9.37 -5.75 9.03
CA TRP A 110 9.80 -5.71 7.64
C TRP A 110 11.31 -5.85 7.51
N MET A 111 12.08 -5.08 8.27
CA MET A 111 13.54 -5.14 8.28
C MET A 111 14.07 -6.53 8.64
N ARG A 112 13.49 -7.21 9.65
CA ARG A 112 13.85 -8.60 10.00
C ARG A 112 13.55 -9.59 8.89
N ARG A 113 12.58 -9.30 8.04
CA ARG A 113 12.18 -10.17 6.94
C ARG A 113 13.11 -10.06 5.74
N ILE A 114 13.60 -8.87 5.43
CA ILE A 114 14.45 -8.61 4.27
C ILE A 114 15.94 -8.63 4.59
N GLY A 115 16.34 -8.28 5.80
CA GLY A 115 17.74 -8.31 6.23
C GLY A 115 18.29 -9.73 6.31
N LYS A 116 19.54 -9.92 5.89
CA LYS A 116 20.25 -11.20 5.88
C LYS A 116 21.28 -11.29 7.01
N THR A 117 21.76 -10.16 7.49
CA THR A 117 22.80 -10.04 8.51
C THR A 117 22.44 -8.97 9.53
N ASP A 118 23.10 -8.98 10.69
CA ASP A 118 22.94 -7.91 11.69
C ASP A 118 23.31 -6.54 11.12
N THR A 119 24.28 -6.48 10.20
CA THR A 119 24.63 -5.25 9.49
C THR A 119 23.46 -4.75 8.64
N ASP A 120 22.70 -5.64 8.00
CA ASP A 120 21.53 -5.25 7.21
C ASP A 120 20.41 -4.70 8.10
N LEU A 121 20.20 -5.31 9.28
CA LEU A 121 19.19 -4.86 10.23
C LEU A 121 19.44 -3.47 10.80
N ASN A 122 20.71 -3.04 10.83
CA ASN A 122 21.11 -1.70 11.29
C ASN A 122 21.03 -0.63 10.19
N LYS A 123 20.73 -1.00 8.95
CA LYS A 123 20.54 -0.04 7.85
C LYS A 123 19.21 0.68 7.97
N GLN A 124 19.20 1.92 7.50
CA GLN A 124 17.94 2.65 7.33
C GLN A 124 17.28 2.26 6.00
N ALA A 125 16.09 1.67 6.06
CA ALA A 125 15.30 1.42 4.87
C ALA A 125 14.72 2.72 4.31
N ILE A 126 14.89 2.94 3.02
CA ILE A 126 14.46 4.13 2.30
C ILE A 126 13.78 3.75 0.97
N ILE A 127 13.00 4.68 0.43
CA ILE A 127 12.47 4.60 -0.93
C ILE A 127 13.37 5.48 -1.79
N THR A 128 14.06 4.85 -2.75
CA THR A 128 15.11 5.49 -3.55
C THR A 128 14.56 6.12 -4.83
N ALA A 129 15.41 6.88 -5.52
CA ALA A 129 15.09 7.45 -6.82
C ALA A 129 14.88 6.36 -7.88
N GLU A 130 15.57 5.25 -7.77
CA GLU A 130 15.45 4.07 -8.63
C GLU A 130 14.05 3.43 -8.49
N GLU A 131 13.55 3.33 -7.26
CA GLU A 131 12.17 2.90 -6.99
C GLU A 131 11.16 3.82 -7.68
N ALA A 132 11.35 5.14 -7.59
CA ALA A 132 10.46 6.10 -8.22
C ALA A 132 10.50 6.03 -9.77
N ASP A 133 11.66 5.71 -10.36
CA ASP A 133 11.78 5.45 -11.79
C ASP A 133 11.04 4.18 -12.18
N ASP A 134 11.18 3.11 -11.41
CA ASP A 134 10.49 1.84 -11.64
C ASP A 134 8.97 2.01 -11.59
N ILE A 135 8.45 2.71 -10.57
CA ILE A 135 7.03 3.05 -10.49
C ILE A 135 6.58 3.85 -11.71
N SER A 136 7.33 4.90 -12.06
CA SER A 136 6.99 5.75 -13.21
C SER A 136 6.91 4.92 -14.49
N HIS A 137 7.86 4.02 -14.69
CA HIS A 137 7.87 3.12 -15.84
C HIS A 137 6.63 2.22 -15.86
N LYS A 138 6.31 1.54 -14.75
CA LYS A 138 5.15 0.65 -14.61
C LYS A 138 3.82 1.38 -14.85
N LEU A 139 3.67 2.56 -14.29
CA LEU A 139 2.43 3.33 -14.39
C LEU A 139 2.20 3.96 -15.77
N ASN A 140 3.25 4.16 -16.55
CA ASN A 140 3.12 4.67 -17.92
C ASN A 140 2.63 3.62 -18.93
N PHE A 141 2.71 2.31 -18.61
CA PHE A 141 2.09 1.30 -19.44
C PHE A 141 0.56 1.33 -19.32
N LYS A 142 -0.10 0.83 -20.35
CA LYS A 142 -1.55 0.57 -20.28
C LYS A 142 -1.84 -0.48 -19.23
N SER A 143 -2.99 -0.35 -18.57
CA SER A 143 -3.46 -1.40 -17.65
C SER A 143 -3.52 -2.76 -18.37
N VAL A 144 -3.00 -3.78 -17.72
CA VAL A 144 -2.98 -5.15 -18.25
C VAL A 144 -4.38 -5.75 -18.27
N MET A 145 -5.18 -5.47 -17.23
CA MET A 145 -6.54 -5.97 -17.09
C MET A 145 -7.61 -4.96 -17.54
N GLY A 146 -7.22 -3.84 -18.16
CA GLY A 146 -8.14 -2.83 -18.72
C GLY A 146 -8.81 -1.88 -17.69
N GLY A 147 -8.63 -2.13 -16.39
CA GLY A 147 -9.19 -1.36 -15.28
C GLY A 147 -8.33 -0.20 -14.82
N TYR A 148 -8.42 0.09 -13.52
CA TYR A 148 -7.58 1.07 -12.83
C TYR A 148 -6.20 0.47 -12.51
N LYS A 149 -5.19 1.35 -12.46
CA LYS A 149 -3.88 1.07 -11.88
C LYS A 149 -3.83 1.67 -10.49
N VAL A 150 -3.33 0.93 -9.52
CA VAL A 150 -3.18 1.41 -8.14
C VAL A 150 -1.71 1.33 -7.73
N SER A 151 -1.15 2.45 -7.31
CA SER A 151 0.16 2.52 -6.67
C SER A 151 -0.05 2.74 -5.17
N LEU A 152 0.27 1.72 -4.37
CA LEU A 152 0.21 1.77 -2.92
C LEU A 152 1.61 1.97 -2.36
N ILE A 153 1.84 3.12 -1.72
CA ILE A 153 3.14 3.51 -1.15
C ILE A 153 3.05 3.44 0.38
N TRP A 154 3.80 2.52 0.96
CA TRP A 154 3.91 2.40 2.42
C TRP A 154 5.11 3.18 2.94
N LEU A 155 4.89 4.00 3.98
CA LEU A 155 5.85 4.90 4.61
C LEU A 155 6.52 5.88 3.61
N PRO A 156 5.71 6.68 2.88
CA PRO A 156 6.23 7.64 1.91
C PRO A 156 7.18 8.68 2.53
N GLU A 157 7.13 8.92 3.84
CA GLU A 157 8.07 9.73 4.60
C GLU A 157 9.51 9.19 4.58
N ARG A 158 9.73 7.95 4.14
CA ARG A 158 11.05 7.35 3.95
C ARG A 158 11.60 7.53 2.53
N MET A 159 10.93 8.30 1.69
CA MET A 159 11.47 8.71 0.40
C MET A 159 12.67 9.64 0.60
N ASN A 160 13.77 9.39 -0.14
CA ASN A 160 14.80 10.40 -0.26
C ASN A 160 14.32 11.56 -1.17
N LEU A 161 14.97 12.70 -1.11
CA LEU A 161 14.54 13.88 -1.85
C LEU A 161 14.43 13.67 -3.37
N PRO A 162 15.36 12.96 -4.04
CA PRO A 162 15.20 12.67 -5.47
C PRO A 162 13.98 11.80 -5.77
N SER A 163 13.68 10.80 -4.96
CA SER A 163 12.49 9.96 -5.09
C SER A 163 11.20 10.77 -4.92
N ALA A 164 11.14 11.58 -3.85
CA ALA A 164 9.99 12.43 -3.56
C ALA A 164 9.68 13.39 -4.72
N ASN A 165 10.70 14.01 -5.33
CA ASN A 165 10.54 14.89 -6.48
C ASN A 165 10.04 14.15 -7.75
N LYS A 166 10.43 12.88 -7.94
CA LYS A 166 9.92 12.08 -9.07
C LYS A 166 8.46 11.68 -8.86
N ILE A 167 8.10 11.25 -7.65
CA ILE A 167 6.72 10.94 -7.29
C ILE A 167 5.84 12.20 -7.39
N LEU A 168 6.35 13.36 -7.01
CA LEU A 168 5.62 14.63 -7.17
C LEU A 168 5.18 14.87 -8.61
N LYS A 169 6.04 14.59 -9.61
CA LYS A 169 5.68 14.71 -11.02
C LYS A 169 4.53 13.79 -11.42
N LEU A 170 4.53 12.56 -10.90
CA LEU A 170 3.44 11.60 -11.13
C LEU A 170 2.13 12.03 -10.46
N LEU A 171 2.20 12.75 -9.34
CA LEU A 171 1.02 13.31 -8.68
C LEU A 171 0.47 14.55 -9.40
N GLU A 172 1.33 15.34 -10.05
CA GLU A 172 0.93 16.51 -10.84
C GLU A 172 0.28 16.09 -12.17
N GLU A 173 0.86 15.12 -12.84
CA GLU A 173 0.41 14.61 -14.14
C GLU A 173 0.19 13.09 -14.06
N PRO A 174 -0.86 12.62 -13.37
CA PRO A 174 -1.07 11.21 -13.17
C PRO A 174 -1.38 10.50 -14.49
N PRO A 175 -0.75 9.34 -14.75
CA PRO A 175 -1.11 8.51 -15.89
C PRO A 175 -2.59 8.12 -15.85
N SER A 176 -3.19 7.94 -17.01
CA SER A 176 -4.63 7.65 -17.13
C SER A 176 -5.05 6.46 -16.25
N LYS A 177 -6.20 6.59 -15.58
CA LYS A 177 -6.79 5.58 -14.69
C LYS A 177 -5.85 5.13 -13.57
N THR A 178 -5.00 6.02 -13.07
CA THR A 178 -4.05 5.70 -11.99
C THR A 178 -4.48 6.34 -10.69
N PHE A 179 -4.45 5.55 -9.60
CA PHE A 179 -4.68 6.00 -8.23
C PHE A 179 -3.45 5.77 -7.37
N PHE A 180 -3.13 6.78 -6.56
CA PHE A 180 -2.07 6.68 -5.55
C PHE A 180 -2.71 6.56 -4.17
N ILE A 181 -2.27 5.59 -3.39
CA ILE A 181 -2.66 5.42 -1.98
C ILE A 181 -1.37 5.42 -1.17
N MET A 182 -1.17 6.47 -0.38
CA MET A 182 -0.02 6.61 0.49
C MET A 182 -0.42 6.30 1.93
N VAL A 183 0.35 5.48 2.63
CA VAL A 183 0.11 5.10 4.02
C VAL A 183 1.27 5.62 4.87
N SER A 184 1.04 6.72 5.58
CA SER A 184 2.05 7.44 6.35
C SER A 184 1.80 7.32 7.86
N GLU A 185 2.89 7.21 8.62
CA GLU A 185 2.91 7.28 10.08
C GLU A 185 3.35 8.65 10.57
N GLU A 186 4.22 9.32 9.81
CA GLU A 186 4.82 10.62 10.12
C GLU A 186 4.62 11.60 8.95
N PRO A 187 3.36 12.00 8.66
CA PRO A 187 3.04 12.82 7.48
C PRO A 187 3.73 14.18 7.47
N GLU A 188 4.17 14.67 8.62
CA GLU A 188 4.88 15.94 8.74
C GLU A 188 6.32 15.88 8.17
N LEU A 189 6.88 14.68 8.01
CA LEU A 189 8.17 14.48 7.34
C LEU A 189 8.07 14.46 5.81
N LEU A 190 6.85 14.37 5.27
CA LEU A 190 6.62 14.49 3.83
C LEU A 190 6.81 15.91 3.35
N LEU A 191 7.30 16.07 2.11
CA LEU A 191 7.34 17.36 1.44
C LEU A 191 5.93 17.96 1.40
N GLU A 192 5.83 19.24 1.71
CA GLU A 192 4.54 19.97 1.66
C GLU A 192 3.93 19.94 0.25
N THR A 193 4.76 19.92 -0.77
CA THR A 193 4.34 19.77 -2.17
C THR A 193 3.63 18.46 -2.46
N ILE A 194 4.00 17.36 -1.80
CA ILE A 194 3.29 16.07 -1.88
C ILE A 194 1.99 16.14 -1.08
N ARG A 195 2.06 16.66 0.16
CA ARG A 195 0.87 16.80 1.02
C ARG A 195 -0.23 17.63 0.37
N SER A 196 0.13 18.73 -0.28
CA SER A 196 -0.83 19.64 -0.95
C SER A 196 -1.52 19.04 -2.18
N ARG A 197 -0.95 17.96 -2.78
CA ARG A 197 -1.48 17.27 -3.96
C ARG A 197 -2.19 15.96 -3.62
N THR A 198 -2.29 15.65 -2.34
CA THR A 198 -2.95 14.43 -1.87
C THR A 198 -4.16 14.79 -1.01
N GLN A 199 -5.23 14.03 -1.15
CA GLN A 199 -6.36 14.12 -0.22
C GLN A 199 -5.99 13.39 1.07
N ARG A 200 -5.76 14.17 2.13
CA ARG A 200 -5.43 13.65 3.46
C ARG A 200 -6.67 13.03 4.11
N ILE A 201 -6.50 11.85 4.68
CA ILE A 201 -7.49 11.14 5.49
C ILE A 201 -6.83 10.74 6.80
N ASP A 202 -7.29 11.30 7.91
CA ASP A 202 -6.74 11.05 9.22
C ASP A 202 -7.43 9.89 9.92
N PHE A 203 -6.64 8.89 10.31
CA PHE A 203 -7.06 7.75 11.10
C PHE A 203 -6.75 8.04 12.57
N LYS A 204 -7.75 7.94 13.42
CA LYS A 204 -7.59 8.09 14.85
C LYS A 204 -7.12 6.77 15.49
N LYS A 205 -6.47 6.87 16.63
CA LYS A 205 -6.20 5.69 17.48
C LYS A 205 -7.57 5.06 17.82
N ILE A 206 -7.63 3.73 17.72
CA ILE A 206 -8.79 2.98 18.23
C ILE A 206 -8.79 3.13 19.75
N ASP A 207 -9.92 3.47 20.34
CA ASP A 207 -10.05 3.55 21.79
C ASP A 207 -9.88 2.17 22.42
N ASP A 208 -9.42 2.16 23.67
CA ASP A 208 -9.03 0.93 24.34
C ASP A 208 -10.27 0.03 24.60
N GLU A 209 -11.45 0.60 24.84
CA GLU A 209 -12.70 -0.13 25.06
C GLU A 209 -13.16 -0.85 23.76
N SER A 210 -13.15 -0.16 22.63
CA SER A 210 -13.46 -0.76 21.31
C SER A 210 -12.46 -1.85 20.94
N LEU A 211 -11.17 -1.67 21.28
CA LEU A 211 -10.14 -2.65 21.03
C LEU A 211 -10.34 -3.92 21.87
N GLU A 212 -10.60 -3.75 23.16
CA GLU A 212 -10.87 -4.85 24.09
C GLU A 212 -12.09 -5.66 23.63
N GLN A 213 -13.20 -4.98 23.33
CA GLN A 213 -14.40 -5.63 22.82
C GLN A 213 -14.13 -6.43 21.53
N ALA A 214 -13.37 -5.86 20.59
CA ALA A 214 -13.01 -6.55 19.36
C ALA A 214 -12.10 -7.77 19.59
N LEU A 215 -11.19 -7.72 20.58
CA LEU A 215 -10.34 -8.86 20.94
C LEU A 215 -11.17 -10.00 21.57
N ILE A 216 -12.11 -9.68 22.44
CA ILE A 216 -13.02 -10.67 23.04
C ILE A 216 -13.91 -11.30 21.96
N GLU A 217 -14.60 -10.49 21.15
CA GLU A 217 -15.59 -10.97 20.20
C GLU A 217 -14.97 -11.69 18.98
N ARG A 218 -13.86 -11.15 18.43
CA ARG A 218 -13.29 -11.64 17.16
C ARG A 218 -12.12 -12.60 17.33
N ARG A 219 -11.43 -12.55 18.45
CA ARG A 219 -10.28 -13.40 18.75
C ARG A 219 -10.53 -14.39 19.88
N ALA A 220 -11.73 -14.38 20.48
CA ALA A 220 -12.13 -15.22 21.60
C ALA A 220 -11.13 -15.17 22.78
N LEU A 221 -10.51 -14.01 23.01
CA LEU A 221 -9.62 -13.82 24.16
C LEU A 221 -10.45 -13.71 25.43
N GLU A 222 -9.93 -14.30 26.52
CA GLU A 222 -10.48 -14.11 27.85
C GLU A 222 -10.44 -12.60 28.21
N PRO A 223 -11.50 -12.04 28.84
CA PRO A 223 -11.55 -10.62 29.19
C PRO A 223 -10.31 -10.14 29.96
N ASN A 224 -9.78 -10.96 30.86
CA ASN A 224 -8.58 -10.65 31.65
C ASN A 224 -7.27 -10.61 30.83
N MET A 225 -7.29 -11.07 29.58
CA MET A 225 -6.14 -11.04 28.65
C MET A 225 -6.30 -9.94 27.59
N ALA A 226 -7.46 -9.31 27.50
CA ALA A 226 -7.74 -8.25 26.55
C ALA A 226 -7.40 -6.84 27.08
N HIS A 227 -7.25 -6.72 28.41
CA HIS A 227 -6.68 -5.55 29.10
C HIS A 227 -5.15 -5.54 28.95
#